data_5bb22f2a04e402a70f7048017a5da2ff
#
_entry.id   5bb22f2a04e402a70f7048017a5da2ff
#
_cell.length_a   1.000
_cell.length_b   1.000
_cell.length_c   1.000
_cell.angle_alpha   90.00
_cell.angle_beta   90.00
_cell.angle_gamma   90.00
#
_symmetry.space_group_name_H-M   'P 1'
#
loop_
_entity.id
_entity.type
_entity.pdbx_description
1 polymer ?
#
loop_
_entity_poly.entity_id
_entity_poly.type
_entity_poly.pdbx_seq_one_letter_code
_entity_poly.pdbx_strand_id
1 'polypeptide(L)'
;MKKIIVALVTVFAMNFATAQESGMPKATFSAGDMWLEGGISLTTGDSDNDYFAINPKFGYFLDNKWAVGGDLNYSSVSYLPNNGGLDKSNSFGIGVFARYYFLSLGNLKAYGEAGLGYNNTKLDYLDGSSDTSNGIKANIDLGLNYFFTPRWAATFTLAEILSYNNASPENGESTSDLVINVNLFNNIFAQPKFGLLYKW
;
A
#
# COMPACT_ATOMS: atom_id res chain seq x y z
N MET A 1 16.76 0.05 11.81
CA MET A 1 16.13 -0.10 10.48
C MET A 1 17.05 -0.77 9.45
N LYS A 2 18.29 -0.29 9.21
CA LYS A 2 19.22 -0.91 8.21
C LYS A 2 19.45 -2.42 8.41
N LYS A 3 19.56 -2.89 9.66
CA LYS A 3 19.79 -4.32 9.98
C LYS A 3 18.59 -5.22 9.64
N ILE A 4 17.36 -4.71 9.76
CA ILE A 4 16.12 -5.45 9.43
C ILE A 4 15.98 -5.58 7.91
N ILE A 5 16.31 -4.53 7.16
CA ILE A 5 16.27 -4.54 5.70
C ILE A 5 17.31 -5.55 5.15
N VAL A 6 18.51 -5.57 5.72
CA VAL A 6 19.55 -6.55 5.35
C VAL A 6 19.09 -7.97 5.67
N ALA A 7 18.48 -8.22 6.83
CA ALA A 7 17.95 -9.54 7.18
C ALA A 7 16.82 -10.00 6.23
N LEU A 8 15.90 -9.10 5.87
CA LEU A 8 14.84 -9.37 4.89
C LEU A 8 15.43 -9.69 3.51
N VAL A 9 16.38 -8.90 3.01
CA VAL A 9 17.06 -9.13 1.73
C VAL A 9 17.81 -10.47 1.75
N THR A 10 18.45 -10.82 2.87
CA THR A 10 19.18 -12.10 3.00
C THR A 10 18.22 -13.30 3.00
N VAL A 11 17.08 -13.22 3.70
CA VAL A 11 16.05 -14.26 3.68
C VAL A 11 15.46 -14.41 2.28
N PHE A 12 15.23 -13.32 1.55
CA PHE A 12 14.80 -13.36 0.15
C PHE A 12 15.85 -14.00 -0.76
N ALA A 13 17.12 -13.59 -0.65
CA ALA A 13 18.21 -14.13 -1.46
C ALA A 13 18.42 -15.64 -1.26
N MET A 14 18.30 -16.14 -0.03
CA MET A 14 18.37 -17.57 0.26
C MET A 14 17.23 -18.37 -0.39
N ASN A 15 16.01 -17.81 -0.42
CA ASN A 15 14.88 -18.46 -1.07
C ASN A 15 15.00 -18.47 -2.61
N PHE A 16 15.67 -17.49 -3.21
CA PHE A 16 15.98 -17.49 -4.64
C PHE A 16 16.94 -18.63 -5.03
N ALA A 17 17.96 -18.90 -4.20
CA ALA A 17 18.94 -19.95 -4.47
C ALA A 17 18.30 -21.36 -4.38
N THR A 18 17.41 -21.59 -3.43
CA THR A 18 16.72 -22.90 -3.26
C THR A 18 15.54 -23.08 -4.23
N ALA A 19 14.89 -22.02 -4.69
CA ALA A 19 13.79 -22.08 -5.64
C ALA A 19 14.22 -22.50 -7.07
N GLN A 20 15.51 -22.43 -7.39
CA GLN A 20 16.03 -22.92 -8.66
C GLN A 20 16.20 -24.45 -8.71
N GLU A 21 16.34 -25.13 -7.58
CA GLU A 21 16.55 -26.58 -7.50
C GLU A 21 15.28 -27.39 -7.21
N SER A 22 14.28 -26.81 -6.56
CA SER A 22 13.01 -27.48 -6.29
C SER A 22 11.98 -27.05 -7.33
N GLY A 23 11.39 -28.02 -8.04
CA GLY A 23 10.27 -27.81 -8.98
C GLY A 23 9.01 -27.29 -8.29
N MET A 24 9.09 -26.18 -7.58
CA MET A 24 7.94 -25.51 -6.99
C MET A 24 6.94 -25.15 -8.08
N PRO A 25 5.66 -25.48 -7.92
CA PRO A 25 4.62 -25.08 -8.86
C PRO A 25 4.66 -23.57 -9.05
N LYS A 26 4.78 -23.11 -10.30
CA LYS A 26 4.76 -21.69 -10.63
C LYS A 26 3.38 -21.12 -10.34
N ALA A 27 3.32 -19.99 -9.67
CA ALA A 27 2.08 -19.25 -9.51
C ALA A 27 1.61 -18.73 -10.88
N THR A 28 0.41 -19.13 -11.29
CA THR A 28 -0.25 -18.67 -12.51
C THR A 28 -1.50 -17.89 -12.15
N PHE A 29 -1.90 -16.99 -13.04
CA PHE A 29 -3.16 -16.28 -12.95
C PHE A 29 -4.08 -16.75 -14.07
N SER A 30 -5.36 -16.88 -13.75
CA SER A 30 -6.41 -17.26 -14.67
C SER A 30 -7.62 -16.34 -14.46
N ALA A 31 -8.41 -16.16 -15.51
CA ALA A 31 -9.69 -15.48 -15.36
C ALA A 31 -10.54 -16.19 -14.30
N GLY A 32 -11.11 -15.43 -13.39
CA GLY A 32 -11.88 -15.94 -12.26
C GLY A 32 -11.10 -16.16 -10.97
N ASP A 33 -9.75 -16.15 -11.00
CA ASP A 33 -8.96 -16.17 -9.77
C ASP A 33 -9.26 -14.92 -8.92
N MET A 34 -9.32 -15.10 -7.62
CA MET A 34 -9.50 -14.02 -6.66
C MET A 34 -8.31 -13.95 -5.71
N TRP A 35 -8.10 -12.79 -5.13
CA TRP A 35 -7.06 -12.61 -4.12
C TRP A 35 -7.46 -11.57 -3.08
N LEU A 36 -6.92 -11.75 -1.88
CA LEU A 36 -6.95 -10.80 -0.79
C LEU A 36 -5.52 -10.37 -0.49
N GLU A 37 -5.28 -9.09 -0.43
CA GLU A 37 -3.99 -8.48 -0.11
C GLU A 37 -4.17 -7.52 1.05
N GLY A 38 -3.17 -7.39 1.90
CA GLY A 38 -3.21 -6.40 2.97
C GLY A 38 -1.87 -6.23 3.61
N GLY A 39 -1.69 -5.04 4.20
CA GLY A 39 -0.55 -4.69 5.02
C GLY A 39 -1.01 -4.01 6.30
N ILE A 40 -0.17 -4.07 7.31
CA ILE A 40 -0.35 -3.36 8.58
C ILE A 40 0.89 -2.50 8.79
N SER A 41 0.68 -1.25 9.18
CA SER A 41 1.74 -0.35 9.60
C SER A 41 1.52 0.05 11.05
N LEU A 42 2.59 0.00 11.83
CA LEU A 42 2.60 0.42 13.22
C LEU A 42 3.89 1.18 13.50
N THR A 43 3.76 2.37 14.06
CA THR A 43 4.88 3.15 14.60
C THR A 43 4.50 3.59 16.00
N THR A 44 5.37 3.35 16.98
CA THR A 44 5.22 3.81 18.35
C THR A 44 6.59 4.22 18.88
N GLY A 45 6.65 5.23 19.72
CA GLY A 45 7.91 5.66 20.36
C GLY A 45 7.77 6.98 21.10
N ASP A 46 8.61 7.18 22.10
CA ASP A 46 8.58 8.38 22.95
C ASP A 46 8.89 9.70 22.18
N SER A 47 9.51 9.60 21.01
CA SER A 47 9.92 10.74 20.19
C SER A 47 9.13 10.90 18.89
N ASP A 48 8.22 9.97 18.61
CA ASP A 48 7.44 9.92 17.37
C ASP A 48 5.95 9.88 17.69
N ASN A 49 5.12 10.39 16.78
CA ASN A 49 3.68 10.19 16.84
C ASN A 49 3.35 8.70 16.71
N ASP A 50 2.39 8.21 17.50
CA ASP A 50 1.90 6.84 17.32
C ASP A 50 1.07 6.77 16.04
N TYR A 51 1.38 5.80 15.20
CA TYR A 51 0.72 5.56 13.92
C TYR A 51 0.28 4.12 13.79
N PHE A 52 -0.97 3.92 13.39
CA PHE A 52 -1.52 2.62 13.01
C PHE A 52 -2.22 2.75 11.66
N ALA A 53 -2.00 1.79 10.76
CA ALA A 53 -2.77 1.69 9.53
C ALA A 53 -2.98 0.25 9.10
N ILE A 54 -4.12 0.01 8.46
CA ILE A 54 -4.48 -1.25 7.81
C ILE A 54 -5.12 -0.95 6.45
N ASN A 55 -4.74 -1.73 5.43
CA ASN A 55 -5.22 -1.53 4.06
C ASN A 55 -5.50 -2.89 3.38
N PRO A 56 -6.68 -3.49 3.61
CA PRO A 56 -7.11 -4.67 2.87
C PRO A 56 -7.53 -4.31 1.45
N LYS A 57 -7.11 -5.14 0.47
CA LYS A 57 -7.48 -5.08 -0.94
C LYS A 57 -8.04 -6.42 -1.39
N PHE A 58 -9.12 -6.39 -2.14
CA PHE A 58 -9.71 -7.56 -2.79
C PHE A 58 -9.61 -7.40 -4.31
N GLY A 59 -9.09 -8.42 -5.00
CA GLY A 59 -8.93 -8.40 -6.45
C GLY A 59 -9.53 -9.62 -7.12
N TYR A 60 -9.96 -9.42 -8.36
CA TYR A 60 -10.52 -10.42 -9.26
C TYR A 60 -9.80 -10.36 -10.61
N PHE A 61 -9.29 -11.49 -11.10
CA PHE A 61 -8.60 -11.59 -12.37
C PHE A 61 -9.58 -11.69 -13.54
N LEU A 62 -9.50 -10.72 -14.44
CA LEU A 62 -10.25 -10.72 -15.70
C LEU A 62 -9.62 -11.69 -16.72
N ASP A 63 -8.30 -11.80 -16.68
CA ASP A 63 -7.48 -12.70 -17.48
C ASP A 63 -6.17 -13.04 -16.75
N ASN A 64 -5.16 -13.52 -17.45
CA ASN A 64 -3.86 -13.87 -16.87
C ASN A 64 -2.95 -12.68 -16.55
N LYS A 65 -3.37 -11.44 -16.83
CA LYS A 65 -2.59 -10.20 -16.63
C LYS A 65 -3.37 -9.08 -15.97
N TRP A 66 -4.67 -8.99 -16.20
CA TRP A 66 -5.51 -7.93 -15.69
C TRP A 66 -6.31 -8.39 -14.47
N ALA A 67 -6.25 -7.61 -13.42
CA ALA A 67 -7.12 -7.73 -12.26
C ALA A 67 -7.79 -6.39 -11.97
N VAL A 68 -9.01 -6.44 -11.45
CA VAL A 68 -9.74 -5.29 -10.93
C VAL A 68 -10.16 -5.58 -9.52
N GLY A 69 -10.40 -4.54 -8.73
CA GLY A 69 -10.79 -4.76 -7.35
C GLY A 69 -11.15 -3.52 -6.59
N GLY A 70 -11.32 -3.70 -5.29
CA GLY A 70 -11.56 -2.63 -4.33
C GLY A 70 -10.60 -2.72 -3.15
N ASP A 71 -10.42 -1.59 -2.49
CA ASP A 71 -9.64 -1.48 -1.28
C ASP A 71 -10.36 -0.67 -0.21
N LEU A 72 -10.02 -0.99 1.02
CA LEU A 72 -10.35 -0.17 2.18
C LEU A 72 -9.05 0.29 2.80
N ASN A 73 -9.05 1.46 3.38
CA ASN A 73 -7.93 1.91 4.20
C ASN A 73 -8.46 2.54 5.49
N TYR A 74 -7.77 2.28 6.57
CA TYR A 74 -7.97 2.94 7.84
C TYR A 74 -6.62 3.30 8.42
N SER A 75 -6.48 4.53 8.88
CA SER A 75 -5.30 4.96 9.62
C SER A 75 -5.69 5.82 10.81
N SER A 76 -4.87 5.73 11.84
CA SER A 76 -4.97 6.54 13.06
C SER A 76 -3.60 7.04 13.45
N VAL A 77 -3.51 8.34 13.72
CA VAL A 77 -2.29 9.00 14.22
C VAL A 77 -2.64 9.66 15.54
N SER A 78 -1.88 9.37 16.59
CA SER A 78 -1.93 10.14 17.84
C SER A 78 -0.69 11.04 17.90
N TYR A 79 -0.91 12.33 18.05
CA TYR A 79 0.15 13.33 18.00
C TYR A 79 0.74 13.58 19.39
N LEU A 80 2.02 13.91 19.44
CA LEU A 80 2.66 14.38 20.66
C LEU A 80 2.13 15.78 21.02
N PRO A 81 2.06 16.14 22.33
CA PRO A 81 1.45 17.38 22.82
C PRO A 81 1.99 18.69 22.23
N ASN A 82 3.15 18.65 21.58
CA ASN A 82 3.81 19.82 20.99
C ASN A 82 3.51 20.04 19.50
N ASN A 83 2.60 19.27 18.92
CA ASN A 83 2.37 19.23 17.47
C ASN A 83 1.19 20.13 17.04
N GLY A 84 1.31 21.45 17.29
CA GLY A 84 0.36 22.43 16.76
C GLY A 84 -1.07 22.35 17.31
N GLY A 85 -1.26 21.76 18.51
CA GLY A 85 -2.59 21.60 19.12
C GLY A 85 -3.39 20.40 18.61
N LEU A 86 -2.86 19.60 17.67
CA LEU A 86 -3.48 18.35 17.23
C LEU A 86 -3.29 17.27 18.30
N ASP A 87 -4.36 16.52 18.57
CA ASP A 87 -4.39 15.35 19.45
C ASP A 87 -4.40 14.07 18.63
N LYS A 88 -5.35 13.94 17.70
CA LYS A 88 -5.55 12.72 16.94
C LYS A 88 -6.03 12.99 15.52
N SER A 89 -5.62 12.12 14.59
CA SER A 89 -6.17 12.06 13.24
C SER A 89 -6.64 10.64 12.95
N ASN A 90 -7.88 10.49 12.48
CA ASN A 90 -8.43 9.22 12.01
C ASN A 90 -8.85 9.37 10.55
N SER A 91 -8.40 8.47 9.71
CA SER A 91 -8.73 8.46 8.29
C SER A 91 -9.36 7.14 7.89
N PHE A 92 -10.45 7.20 7.15
CA PHE A 92 -11.08 6.05 6.52
C PHE A 92 -11.22 6.30 5.03
N GLY A 93 -10.94 5.30 4.20
CA GLY A 93 -11.08 5.40 2.76
C GLY A 93 -11.60 4.12 2.14
N ILE A 94 -12.20 4.30 0.97
CA ILE A 94 -12.65 3.23 0.08
C ILE A 94 -12.20 3.54 -1.33
N GLY A 95 -11.73 2.53 -2.05
CA GLY A 95 -11.22 2.71 -3.41
C GLY A 95 -11.55 1.55 -4.33
N VAL A 96 -11.31 1.79 -5.61
CA VAL A 96 -11.31 0.78 -6.67
C VAL A 96 -10.01 0.88 -7.42
N PHE A 97 -9.56 -0.22 -7.99
CA PHE A 97 -8.30 -0.24 -8.76
C PHE A 97 -8.36 -1.19 -9.95
N ALA A 98 -7.45 -0.95 -10.90
CA ALA A 98 -7.11 -1.87 -11.98
C ALA A 98 -5.62 -2.14 -11.91
N ARG A 99 -5.22 -3.42 -11.90
CA ARG A 99 -3.84 -3.89 -11.83
C ARG A 99 -3.48 -4.67 -13.07
N TYR A 100 -2.34 -4.33 -13.68
CA TYR A 100 -1.80 -5.00 -14.85
C TYR A 100 -0.45 -5.63 -14.54
N TYR A 101 -0.35 -6.94 -14.70
CA TYR A 101 0.89 -7.71 -14.51
C TYR A 101 1.67 -7.75 -15.83
N PHE A 102 2.65 -6.87 -15.98
CA PHE A 102 3.42 -6.73 -17.21
C PHE A 102 4.64 -7.65 -17.30
N LEU A 103 5.14 -8.16 -16.16
CA LEU A 103 6.29 -9.06 -16.11
C LEU A 103 6.00 -10.26 -15.20
N SER A 104 6.40 -11.44 -15.68
CA SER A 104 6.23 -12.70 -14.97
C SER A 104 7.51 -13.54 -15.12
N LEU A 105 8.33 -13.55 -14.07
CA LEU A 105 9.57 -14.32 -13.98
C LEU A 105 9.44 -15.40 -12.89
N GLY A 106 8.98 -16.57 -13.30
CA GLY A 106 8.69 -17.63 -12.33
C GLY A 106 7.63 -17.18 -11.33
N ASN A 107 8.03 -17.14 -10.05
CA ASN A 107 7.17 -16.74 -8.94
C ASN A 107 7.20 -15.22 -8.66
N LEU A 108 8.05 -14.47 -9.35
CA LEU A 108 8.08 -13.01 -9.28
C LEU A 108 7.16 -12.41 -10.34
N LYS A 109 6.25 -11.55 -9.93
CA LYS A 109 5.30 -10.85 -10.80
C LYS A 109 5.42 -9.34 -10.57
N ALA A 110 5.73 -8.58 -11.61
CA ALA A 110 5.70 -7.13 -11.55
C ALA A 110 4.41 -6.57 -12.12
N TYR A 111 3.87 -5.55 -11.49
CA TYR A 111 2.61 -4.93 -11.87
C TYR A 111 2.64 -3.40 -11.83
N GLY A 112 1.77 -2.80 -12.64
CA GLY A 112 1.30 -1.43 -12.47
C GLY A 112 -0.13 -1.45 -11.97
N GLU A 113 -0.48 -0.55 -11.08
CA GLU A 113 -1.83 -0.41 -10.52
C GLU A 113 -2.29 1.03 -10.62
N ALA A 114 -3.47 1.25 -11.19
CA ALA A 114 -4.14 2.55 -11.18
C ALA A 114 -5.32 2.47 -10.21
N GLY A 115 -5.39 3.41 -9.29
CA GLY A 115 -6.40 3.48 -8.23
C GLY A 115 -7.18 4.78 -8.24
N LEU A 116 -8.43 4.70 -7.79
CA LEU A 116 -9.30 5.85 -7.50
C LEU A 116 -10.04 5.58 -6.20
N GLY A 117 -9.94 6.48 -5.26
CA GLY A 117 -10.55 6.32 -3.94
C GLY A 117 -11.13 7.60 -3.37
N TYR A 118 -11.99 7.42 -2.39
CA TYR A 118 -12.52 8.47 -1.54
C TYR A 118 -12.03 8.25 -0.12
N ASN A 119 -11.68 9.33 0.56
CA ASN A 119 -11.27 9.30 1.96
C ASN A 119 -11.98 10.39 2.77
N ASN A 120 -12.23 10.05 4.02
CA ASN A 120 -12.71 10.95 5.06
C ASN A 120 -11.68 10.95 6.18
N THR A 121 -11.25 12.14 6.60
CA THR A 121 -10.26 12.32 7.68
C THR A 121 -10.86 13.23 8.73
N LYS A 122 -10.88 12.75 9.96
CA LYS A 122 -11.25 13.52 11.14
C LYS A 122 -9.99 13.91 11.91
N LEU A 123 -9.87 15.19 12.22
CA LEU A 123 -8.82 15.78 13.06
C LEU A 123 -9.45 16.18 14.39
N ASP A 124 -8.91 15.68 15.49
CA ASP A 124 -9.28 16.07 16.85
C ASP A 124 -8.16 16.94 17.45
N TYR A 125 -8.53 18.03 18.10
CA TYR A 125 -7.60 18.99 18.69
C TYR A 125 -7.61 18.91 20.22
N LEU A 126 -6.53 19.37 20.86
CA LEU A 126 -6.37 19.37 22.33
C LEU A 126 -7.38 20.27 23.05
N ASP A 127 -7.94 21.27 22.37
CA ASP A 127 -8.98 22.15 22.90
C ASP A 127 -10.39 21.54 22.87
N GLY A 128 -10.50 20.30 22.38
CA GLY A 128 -11.77 19.58 22.23
C GLY A 128 -12.53 19.88 20.94
N SER A 129 -12.02 20.74 20.06
CA SER A 129 -12.58 20.96 18.73
C SER A 129 -12.23 19.82 17.78
N SER A 130 -12.97 19.70 16.68
CA SER A 130 -12.66 18.74 15.63
C SER A 130 -13.01 19.30 14.26
N ASP A 131 -12.21 18.91 13.25
CA ASP A 131 -12.46 19.20 11.85
C ASP A 131 -12.56 17.91 11.05
N THR A 132 -13.40 17.92 10.01
CA THR A 132 -13.53 16.80 9.07
C THR A 132 -13.14 17.27 7.68
N SER A 133 -12.39 16.44 6.98
CA SER A 133 -12.02 16.68 5.59
C SER A 133 -12.36 15.46 4.75
N ASN A 134 -12.99 15.71 3.61
CA ASN A 134 -13.31 14.72 2.60
C ASN A 134 -12.36 14.88 1.41
N GLY A 135 -11.98 13.76 0.77
CA GLY A 135 -11.05 13.83 -0.32
C GLY A 135 -11.24 12.75 -1.37
N ILE A 136 -10.71 13.04 -2.55
CA ILE A 136 -10.57 12.08 -3.64
C ILE A 136 -9.08 11.87 -3.86
N LYS A 137 -8.67 10.60 -3.96
CA LYS A 137 -7.31 10.21 -4.33
C LYS A 137 -7.34 9.43 -5.64
N ALA A 138 -6.44 9.77 -6.58
CA ALA A 138 -6.12 8.92 -7.72
C ALA A 138 -4.62 8.67 -7.74
N ASN A 139 -4.19 7.44 -8.05
CA ASN A 139 -2.78 7.08 -8.05
C ASN A 139 -2.43 6.06 -9.13
N ILE A 140 -1.15 6.06 -9.50
CA ILE A 140 -0.52 5.00 -10.31
C ILE A 140 0.68 4.50 -9.55
N ASP A 141 0.66 3.23 -9.21
CA ASP A 141 1.70 2.55 -8.44
C ASP A 141 2.42 1.49 -9.27
N LEU A 142 3.69 1.26 -8.96
CA LEU A 142 4.44 0.09 -9.39
C LEU A 142 4.68 -0.83 -8.20
N GLY A 143 4.56 -2.13 -8.44
CA GLY A 143 4.78 -3.11 -7.39
C GLY A 143 5.25 -4.46 -7.88
N LEU A 144 5.56 -5.32 -6.91
CA LEU A 144 5.99 -6.70 -7.10
C LEU A 144 5.19 -7.62 -6.18
N ASN A 145 4.85 -8.79 -6.70
CA ASN A 145 4.44 -9.93 -5.88
C ASN A 145 5.48 -11.04 -6.02
N TYR A 146 5.94 -11.59 -4.90
CA TYR A 146 6.77 -12.78 -4.88
C TYR A 146 6.01 -13.93 -4.24
N PHE A 147 5.63 -14.92 -5.05
CA PHE A 147 4.91 -16.11 -4.61
C PHE A 147 5.86 -17.13 -4.00
N PHE A 148 5.76 -17.37 -2.71
CA PHE A 148 6.49 -18.42 -2.02
C PHE A 148 5.70 -19.74 -1.96
N THR A 149 4.40 -19.71 -2.29
CA THR A 149 3.58 -20.86 -2.63
C THR A 149 2.68 -20.52 -3.83
N PRO A 150 1.97 -21.46 -4.46
CA PRO A 150 1.00 -21.12 -5.53
C PRO A 150 -0.11 -20.15 -5.12
N ARG A 151 -0.36 -20.00 -3.83
CA ARG A 151 -1.46 -19.19 -3.27
C ARG A 151 -0.98 -17.99 -2.47
N TRP A 152 0.20 -18.05 -1.84
CA TRP A 152 0.71 -16.99 -0.95
C TRP A 152 1.84 -16.22 -1.60
N ALA A 153 1.77 -14.91 -1.52
CA ALA A 153 2.83 -14.01 -1.96
C ALA A 153 3.13 -12.92 -0.93
N ALA A 154 4.38 -12.53 -0.87
CA ALA A 154 4.75 -11.22 -0.34
C ALA A 154 4.49 -10.17 -1.41
N THR A 155 3.89 -9.05 -1.04
CA THR A 155 3.62 -7.92 -1.93
C THR A 155 4.46 -6.72 -1.54
N PHE A 156 4.94 -5.99 -2.53
CA PHE A 156 5.78 -4.83 -2.38
C PHE A 156 5.28 -3.73 -3.31
N THR A 157 4.83 -2.61 -2.77
CA THR A 157 4.66 -1.40 -3.55
C THR A 157 5.99 -0.66 -3.57
N LEU A 158 6.58 -0.54 -4.75
CA LEU A 158 7.92 0.02 -4.94
C LEU A 158 7.89 1.54 -5.08
N ALA A 159 6.91 2.05 -5.82
CA ALA A 159 6.80 3.47 -6.10
C ALA A 159 5.36 3.88 -6.42
N GLU A 160 4.96 5.04 -5.94
CA GLU A 160 3.81 5.81 -6.42
C GLU A 160 4.34 6.78 -7.49
N ILE A 161 4.06 6.48 -8.78
CA ILE A 161 4.58 7.27 -9.91
C ILE A 161 3.79 8.54 -10.07
N LEU A 162 2.49 8.45 -9.87
CA LEU A 162 1.57 9.56 -9.97
C LEU A 162 0.59 9.49 -8.82
N SER A 163 0.38 10.61 -8.14
CA SER A 163 -0.74 10.76 -7.21
C SER A 163 -1.40 12.11 -7.36
N TYR A 164 -2.71 12.09 -7.38
CA TYR A 164 -3.58 13.25 -7.25
C TYR A 164 -4.37 13.12 -5.96
N ASN A 165 -4.32 14.13 -5.13
CA ASN A 165 -5.11 14.20 -3.91
C ASN A 165 -5.89 15.51 -3.90
N ASN A 166 -7.18 15.43 -3.63
CA ASN A 166 -8.01 16.58 -3.32
C ASN A 166 -8.50 16.42 -1.88
N ALA A 167 -8.45 17.49 -1.11
CA ALA A 167 -8.98 17.54 0.24
C ALA A 167 -9.90 18.76 0.39
N SER A 168 -11.09 18.52 0.92
CA SER A 168 -12.12 19.54 1.14
C SER A 168 -12.52 19.51 2.62
N PRO A 169 -11.90 20.35 3.46
CA PRO A 169 -12.27 20.51 4.86
C PRO A 169 -13.67 21.12 4.99
N GLU A 170 -14.38 20.81 6.06
CA GLU A 170 -15.70 21.44 6.36
C GLU A 170 -15.54 22.93 6.65
N ASN A 171 -14.41 23.32 7.28
CA ASN A 171 -14.10 24.70 7.66
C ASN A 171 -12.79 25.14 6.99
N GLY A 172 -12.83 25.35 5.67
CA GLY A 172 -11.63 25.80 4.95
C GLY A 172 -11.74 25.73 3.44
N GLU A 173 -10.69 26.13 2.77
CA GLU A 173 -10.59 26.06 1.32
C GLU A 173 -10.17 24.64 0.88
N SER A 174 -10.73 24.17 -0.22
CA SER A 174 -10.31 22.91 -0.84
C SER A 174 -8.91 23.05 -1.41
N THR A 175 -8.09 22.02 -1.17
CA THR A 175 -6.74 21.93 -1.72
C THR A 175 -6.64 20.75 -2.69
N SER A 176 -5.78 20.87 -3.69
CA SER A 176 -5.50 19.79 -4.64
C SER A 176 -4.01 19.74 -4.94
N ASP A 177 -3.44 18.56 -4.83
CA ASP A 177 -2.05 18.29 -5.10
C ASP A 177 -1.90 17.22 -6.18
N LEU A 178 -1.09 17.50 -7.19
CA LEU A 178 -0.66 16.53 -8.20
C LEU A 178 0.84 16.31 -8.06
N VAL A 179 1.23 15.10 -7.74
CA VAL A 179 2.63 14.70 -7.63
C VAL A 179 2.95 13.69 -8.73
N ILE A 180 3.98 13.97 -9.50
CA ILE A 180 4.55 13.03 -10.49
C ILE A 180 5.97 12.72 -10.03
N ASN A 181 6.23 11.46 -9.72
CA ASN A 181 7.52 11.01 -9.21
C ASN A 181 8.09 9.90 -10.08
N VAL A 182 9.00 10.28 -10.97
CA VAL A 182 9.69 9.36 -11.88
C VAL A 182 11.02 8.85 -11.32
N ASN A 183 11.42 9.32 -10.13
CA ASN A 183 12.66 8.87 -9.49
C ASN A 183 12.41 7.59 -8.68
N LEU A 184 12.30 6.47 -9.39
CA LEU A 184 12.01 5.15 -8.81
C LEU A 184 13.03 4.73 -7.76
N PHE A 185 14.32 5.05 -7.95
CA PHE A 185 15.39 4.63 -7.05
C PHE A 185 15.30 5.27 -5.65
N ASN A 186 14.91 6.53 -5.56
CA ASN A 186 14.70 7.18 -4.27
C ASN A 186 13.45 6.65 -3.56
N ASN A 187 12.41 6.29 -4.30
CA ASN A 187 11.16 5.79 -3.74
C ASN A 187 11.24 4.36 -3.22
N ILE A 188 11.93 3.46 -3.93
CA ILE A 188 12.06 2.05 -3.54
C ILE A 188 12.70 1.91 -2.15
N PHE A 189 13.61 2.81 -1.78
CA PHE A 189 14.31 2.74 -0.50
C PHE A 189 13.75 3.69 0.58
N ALA A 190 12.94 4.68 0.20
CA ALA A 190 12.42 5.66 1.14
C ALA A 190 11.22 5.15 1.93
N GLN A 191 10.22 4.55 1.26
CA GLN A 191 8.97 4.09 1.89
C GLN A 191 8.40 2.83 1.23
N PRO A 192 9.12 1.69 1.23
CA PRO A 192 8.57 0.47 0.68
C PRO A 192 7.40 0.01 1.56
N LYS A 193 6.24 -0.21 0.93
CA LYS A 193 5.08 -0.82 1.59
C LYS A 193 5.14 -2.32 1.39
N PHE A 194 5.01 -3.06 2.48
CA PHE A 194 5.01 -4.51 2.49
C PHE A 194 3.64 -5.04 2.88
N GLY A 195 3.26 -6.14 2.27
CA GLY A 195 2.01 -6.80 2.60
C GLY A 195 2.07 -8.28 2.27
N LEU A 196 0.97 -8.94 2.55
CA LEU A 196 0.75 -10.35 2.22
C LEU A 196 -0.45 -10.46 1.28
N LEU A 197 -0.34 -11.36 0.29
CA LEU A 197 -1.39 -11.66 -0.66
C LEU A 197 -1.72 -13.15 -0.59
N TYR A 198 -3.01 -13.47 -0.53
CA TYR A 198 -3.53 -14.83 -0.67
C TYR A 198 -4.44 -14.91 -1.89
N LYS A 199 -4.17 -15.88 -2.78
CA LYS A 199 -4.91 -16.17 -4.00
C LYS A 199 -5.64 -17.52 -3.88
N TRP A 200 -6.89 -17.58 -4.34
CA TRP A 200 -7.68 -18.80 -4.42
C TRP A 200 -8.39 -18.97 -5.77
#